data_520920d6a67cb0f290807a413dfa8ef2
#
_entry.id   520920d6a67cb0f290807a413dfa8ef2
#
_cell.length_a   1.000
_cell.length_b   1.000
_cell.length_c   1.000
_cell.angle_alpha   90.00
_cell.angle_beta   90.00
_cell.angle_gamma   90.00
#
_symmetry.space_group_name_H-M   'P 1'
#
loop_
_entity.id
_entity.type
_entity.pdbx_description
1 polymer ?
#
loop_
_entity_poly.entity_id
_entity_poly.type
_entity_poly.pdbx_seq_one_letter_code
_entity_poly.pdbx_strand_id
1 'polypeptide(L)'
;MDGSFQIRSASAQGVADAAFRDEVDAFLDMSLTEELRAAGRATTGLKSSPEACSTWRAILLERGWLAPSWPIAYGGAGWSTEQRLYFENASAERDAPILQSSGIRTIGPLIISEGTQAQKDLYLPAILSGAHEWCQGFSEPQAGS
;
A
#
# COMPACT_ATOMS: atom_id res chain seq x y z
N MET A 1 -10.40 -23.19 34.91
CA MET A 1 -9.77 -22.52 33.73
C MET A 1 -10.89 -21.95 32.92
N ASP A 2 -11.20 -20.70 33.18
CA ASP A 2 -12.33 -20.00 32.57
C ASP A 2 -11.77 -19.08 31.47
N GLY A 3 -11.93 -19.50 30.22
CA GLY A 3 -11.47 -18.77 29.05
C GLY A 3 -12.57 -17.88 28.52
N SER A 4 -12.90 -16.82 29.22
CA SER A 4 -13.82 -15.81 28.71
C SER A 4 -13.13 -14.97 27.61
N PHE A 5 -13.39 -15.33 26.38
CA PHE A 5 -13.08 -14.55 25.21
C PHE A 5 -13.99 -13.30 25.19
N GLN A 6 -13.46 -12.17 25.64
CA GLN A 6 -14.21 -10.91 25.59
C GLN A 6 -14.21 -10.37 24.15
N ILE A 7 -15.36 -10.47 23.48
CA ILE A 7 -15.66 -9.74 22.25
C ILE A 7 -15.75 -8.27 22.61
N ARG A 8 -14.75 -7.48 22.25
CA ARG A 8 -14.79 -6.02 22.40
C ARG A 8 -15.90 -5.46 21.51
N SER A 9 -16.69 -4.55 22.08
CA SER A 9 -17.90 -4.00 21.50
C SER A 9 -17.67 -3.38 20.11
N ALA A 10 -18.44 -3.86 19.13
CA ALA A 10 -18.42 -3.44 17.72
C ALA A 10 -18.93 -2.00 17.47
N SER A 11 -19.41 -1.28 18.48
CA SER A 11 -20.12 -0.02 18.25
C SER A 11 -19.25 1.23 18.13
N ALA A 12 -18.05 1.27 18.72
CA ALA A 12 -17.15 2.42 18.58
C ALA A 12 -16.22 2.28 17.36
N GLN A 13 -15.92 1.06 16.94
CA GLN A 13 -15.14 0.76 15.74
C GLN A 13 -15.93 1.03 14.45
N GLY A 14 -17.24 0.78 14.45
CA GLY A 14 -18.08 0.99 13.27
C GLY A 14 -18.23 2.46 12.84
N VAL A 15 -18.14 3.41 13.76
CA VAL A 15 -18.23 4.85 13.44
C VAL A 15 -16.91 5.38 12.88
N ALA A 16 -15.78 4.95 13.43
CA ALA A 16 -14.45 5.27 12.89
C ALA A 16 -14.24 4.65 11.49
N ASP A 17 -14.77 3.44 11.28
CA ASP A 17 -14.77 2.76 9.98
C ASP A 17 -15.59 3.50 8.91
N ALA A 18 -16.74 4.07 9.24
CA ALA A 18 -17.57 4.80 8.27
C ALA A 18 -16.88 6.09 7.80
N ALA A 19 -16.37 6.91 8.72
CA ALA A 19 -15.66 8.13 8.37
C ALA A 19 -14.38 7.86 7.54
N PHE A 20 -13.65 6.81 7.86
CA PHE A 20 -12.50 6.38 7.07
C PHE A 20 -12.90 5.93 5.65
N ARG A 21 -13.98 5.19 5.51
CA ARG A 21 -14.50 4.76 4.21
C ARG A 21 -14.93 5.95 3.36
N ASP A 22 -15.67 6.87 3.94
CA ASP A 22 -16.10 8.10 3.26
C ASP A 22 -14.89 8.92 2.78
N GLU A 23 -13.83 9.03 3.60
CA GLU A 23 -12.59 9.71 3.25
C GLU A 23 -11.86 9.01 2.08
N VAL A 24 -11.77 7.68 2.12
CA VAL A 24 -11.15 6.88 1.05
C VAL A 24 -11.93 7.02 -0.25
N ASP A 25 -13.25 6.89 -0.19
CA ASP A 25 -14.12 6.96 -1.36
C ASP A 25 -14.03 8.34 -2.01
N ALA A 26 -14.15 9.42 -1.24
CA ALA A 26 -14.01 10.78 -1.74
C ALA A 26 -12.63 11.03 -2.36
N PHE A 27 -11.56 10.54 -1.74
CA PHE A 27 -10.22 10.66 -2.28
C PHE A 27 -10.06 9.94 -3.62
N LEU A 28 -10.52 8.69 -3.71
CA LEU A 28 -10.42 7.90 -4.93
C LEU A 28 -11.25 8.51 -6.06
N ASP A 29 -12.47 8.99 -5.76
CA ASP A 29 -13.35 9.61 -6.75
C ASP A 29 -12.77 10.92 -7.28
N MET A 30 -12.07 11.70 -6.45
CA MET A 30 -11.39 12.94 -6.85
C MET A 30 -10.08 12.69 -7.61
N SER A 31 -9.32 11.68 -7.23
CA SER A 31 -7.92 11.51 -7.67
C SER A 31 -7.77 10.60 -8.88
N LEU A 32 -8.73 9.69 -9.12
CA LEU A 32 -8.70 8.77 -10.26
C LEU A 32 -9.32 9.44 -11.49
N THR A 33 -8.46 9.98 -12.35
CA THR A 33 -8.88 10.49 -13.66
C THR A 33 -9.31 9.34 -14.58
N GLU A 34 -10.02 9.64 -15.67
CA GLU A 34 -10.41 8.60 -16.63
C GLU A 34 -9.20 7.93 -17.29
N GLU A 35 -8.09 8.66 -17.49
CA GLU A 35 -6.86 8.06 -18.01
C GLU A 35 -6.28 7.02 -17.04
N LEU A 36 -6.27 7.32 -15.73
CA LEU A 36 -5.80 6.36 -14.72
C LEU A 36 -6.70 5.15 -14.63
N ARG A 37 -8.03 5.33 -14.67
CA ARG A 37 -9.00 4.22 -14.67
C ARG A 37 -8.85 3.38 -15.95
N ALA A 38 -8.69 4.00 -17.11
CA ALA A 38 -8.45 3.28 -18.35
C ALA A 38 -7.17 2.45 -18.32
N ALA A 39 -6.10 2.99 -17.73
CA ALA A 39 -4.85 2.25 -17.54
C ALA A 39 -5.00 1.08 -16.57
N GLY A 40 -5.80 1.24 -15.50
CA GLY A 40 -6.16 0.15 -14.59
C GLY A 40 -6.89 -0.98 -15.31
N ARG A 41 -7.96 -0.66 -16.05
CA ARG A 41 -8.73 -1.63 -16.85
C ARG A 41 -7.90 -2.33 -17.93
N ALA A 42 -6.96 -1.63 -18.53
CA ALA A 42 -6.08 -2.19 -19.57
C ALA A 42 -4.98 -3.10 -19.00
N THR A 43 -4.81 -3.17 -17.68
CA THR A 43 -3.76 -3.96 -17.05
C THR A 43 -4.06 -5.45 -17.15
N THR A 44 -3.21 -6.17 -17.87
CA THR A 44 -3.31 -7.64 -18.03
C THR A 44 -2.22 -8.39 -17.24
N GLY A 45 -1.33 -7.69 -16.58
CA GLY A 45 -0.19 -8.23 -15.84
C GLY A 45 -0.19 -7.84 -14.36
N LEU A 46 0.98 -7.90 -13.75
CA LEU A 46 1.15 -7.63 -12.32
C LEU A 46 1.14 -6.14 -11.98
N LYS A 47 1.40 -5.27 -12.93
CA LYS A 47 1.40 -3.80 -12.75
C LYS A 47 0.88 -3.10 -14.02
N SER A 48 0.32 -1.92 -13.84
CA SER A 48 -0.12 -1.04 -14.92
C SER A 48 1.07 -0.44 -15.70
N SER A 49 0.78 0.37 -16.71
CA SER A 49 1.84 1.02 -17.49
C SER A 49 2.77 1.87 -16.61
N PRO A 50 4.04 2.06 -17.01
CA PRO A 50 5.00 2.86 -16.23
C PRO A 50 4.49 4.28 -15.94
N GLU A 51 3.84 4.92 -16.90
CA GLU A 51 3.30 6.28 -16.79
C GLU A 51 2.17 6.34 -15.76
N ALA A 52 1.20 5.41 -15.84
CA ALA A 52 0.10 5.33 -14.89
C ALA A 52 0.61 5.00 -13.48
N CYS A 53 1.57 4.08 -13.36
CA CYS A 53 2.21 3.76 -12.09
C CYS A 53 2.92 4.98 -11.49
N SER A 54 3.66 5.75 -12.29
CA SER A 54 4.37 6.95 -11.84
C SER A 54 3.39 8.01 -11.33
N THR A 55 2.35 8.30 -12.11
CA THR A 55 1.33 9.29 -11.75
C THR A 55 0.57 8.88 -10.50
N TRP A 56 0.09 7.63 -10.44
CA TRP A 56 -0.66 7.14 -9.28
C TRP A 56 0.19 7.06 -8.01
N ARG A 57 1.47 6.67 -8.15
CA ARG A 57 2.43 6.70 -7.05
C ARG A 57 2.60 8.11 -6.48
N ALA A 58 2.76 9.13 -7.34
CA ALA A 58 2.93 10.51 -6.91
C ALA A 58 1.71 11.01 -6.11
N ILE A 59 0.49 10.72 -6.58
CA ILE A 59 -0.76 11.07 -5.92
C ILE A 59 -0.85 10.41 -4.53
N LEU A 60 -0.56 9.12 -4.46
CA LEU A 60 -0.59 8.39 -3.18
C LEU A 60 0.52 8.84 -2.22
N LEU A 61 1.69 9.16 -2.74
CA LEU A 61 2.81 9.67 -1.94
C LEU A 61 2.46 11.03 -1.33
N GLU A 62 1.92 11.96 -2.11
CA GLU A 62 1.47 13.28 -1.63
C GLU A 62 0.40 13.15 -0.55
N ARG A 63 -0.52 12.21 -0.70
CA ARG A 63 -1.56 11.91 0.30
C ARG A 63 -1.03 11.20 1.54
N GLY A 64 0.18 10.62 1.49
CA GLY A 64 0.73 9.79 2.56
C GLY A 64 0.16 8.37 2.61
N TRP A 65 -0.45 7.89 1.54
CA TRP A 65 -1.16 6.60 1.46
C TRP A 65 -0.45 5.54 0.62
N LEU A 66 0.74 5.87 0.10
CA LEU A 66 1.52 4.95 -0.76
C LEU A 66 1.97 3.67 -0.03
N ALA A 67 2.33 3.80 1.24
CA ALA A 67 2.73 2.69 2.10
C ALA A 67 1.79 2.57 3.31
N PRO A 68 0.56 2.07 3.09
CA PRO A 68 -0.51 2.16 4.08
C PRO A 68 -0.20 1.43 5.40
N SER A 69 0.54 0.33 5.34
CA SER A 69 0.91 -0.46 6.53
C SER A 69 2.18 0.01 7.24
N TRP A 70 2.96 0.92 6.62
CA TRP A 70 4.17 1.39 7.28
C TRP A 70 3.83 2.32 8.44
N PRO A 71 4.66 2.34 9.51
CA PRO A 71 4.54 3.35 10.55
C PRO A 71 4.63 4.77 9.99
N ILE A 72 3.88 5.70 10.58
CA ILE A 72 3.88 7.13 10.19
C ILE A 72 5.30 7.72 10.25
N ALA A 73 6.11 7.32 11.23
CA ALA A 73 7.49 7.75 11.38
C ALA A 73 8.39 7.45 10.16
N TYR A 74 7.98 6.51 9.31
CA TYR A 74 8.72 6.13 8.10
C TYR A 74 7.95 6.47 6.82
N GLY A 75 7.02 7.41 6.88
CA GLY A 75 6.26 7.90 5.73
C GLY A 75 5.10 7.02 5.31
N GLY A 76 4.65 6.10 6.18
CA GLY A 76 3.44 5.32 5.98
C GLY A 76 2.21 5.95 6.60
N ALA A 77 1.04 5.37 6.34
CA ALA A 77 -0.22 5.81 6.91
C ALA A 77 -0.54 5.16 8.28
N GLY A 78 0.16 4.12 8.67
CA GLY A 78 -0.05 3.41 9.93
C GLY A 78 -1.40 2.71 10.02
N TRP A 79 -1.98 2.33 8.89
CA TRP A 79 -3.32 1.76 8.83
C TRP A 79 -3.40 0.34 9.39
N SER A 80 -4.55 0.03 9.98
CA SER A 80 -4.92 -1.33 10.35
C SER A 80 -5.08 -2.23 9.10
N THR A 81 -5.11 -3.54 9.32
CA THR A 81 -5.36 -4.49 8.23
C THR A 81 -6.72 -4.26 7.56
N GLU A 82 -7.76 -3.91 8.34
CA GLU A 82 -9.10 -3.64 7.82
C GLU A 82 -9.14 -2.37 6.98
N GLN A 83 -8.50 -1.30 7.44
CA GLN A 83 -8.38 -0.05 6.68
C GLN A 83 -7.65 -0.25 5.36
N ARG A 84 -6.52 -0.97 5.40
CA ARG A 84 -5.77 -1.31 4.19
C ARG A 84 -6.59 -2.14 3.22
N LEU A 85 -7.28 -3.18 3.69
CA LEU A 85 -8.12 -4.04 2.87
C LEU A 85 -9.26 -3.25 2.21
N TYR A 86 -9.88 -2.34 2.97
CA TYR A 86 -10.91 -1.47 2.41
C TYR A 86 -10.36 -0.61 1.27
N PHE A 87 -9.24 0.06 1.49
CA PHE A 87 -8.60 0.89 0.47
C PHE A 87 -8.19 0.10 -0.77
N GLU A 88 -7.62 -1.09 -0.60
CA GLU A 88 -7.22 -1.97 -1.72
C GLU A 88 -8.45 -2.39 -2.55
N ASN A 89 -9.56 -2.78 -1.89
CA ASN A 89 -10.80 -3.16 -2.56
C ASN A 89 -11.46 -1.96 -3.26
N ALA A 90 -11.63 -0.84 -2.56
CA ALA A 90 -12.22 0.36 -3.12
C ALA A 90 -11.42 0.91 -4.31
N SER A 91 -10.09 0.79 -4.27
CA SER A 91 -9.20 1.13 -5.39
C SER A 91 -9.41 0.21 -6.59
N ALA A 92 -9.50 -1.10 -6.35
CA ALA A 92 -9.75 -2.09 -7.40
C ALA A 92 -11.12 -1.92 -8.05
N GLU A 93 -12.17 -1.66 -7.26
CA GLU A 93 -13.54 -1.40 -7.76
C GLU A 93 -13.62 -0.16 -8.65
N ARG A 94 -12.70 0.79 -8.48
CA ARG A 94 -12.61 2.02 -9.26
C ARG A 94 -11.55 1.99 -10.35
N ASP A 95 -11.05 0.82 -10.68
CA ASP A 95 -10.05 0.63 -11.73
C ASP A 95 -8.74 1.41 -11.47
N ALA A 96 -8.32 1.58 -10.23
CA ALA A 96 -7.07 2.26 -9.93
C ALA A 96 -5.88 1.49 -10.54
N PRO A 97 -4.82 2.19 -11.00
CA PRO A 97 -3.63 1.54 -11.50
C PRO A 97 -2.99 0.61 -10.46
N ILE A 98 -2.57 -0.57 -10.89
CA ILE A 98 -1.93 -1.56 -10.02
C ILE A 98 -0.46 -1.18 -9.83
N LEU A 99 -0.10 -0.86 -8.58
CA LEU A 99 1.27 -0.60 -8.16
C LEU A 99 1.87 -1.86 -7.54
N GLN A 100 2.62 -2.65 -8.31
CA GLN A 100 3.40 -3.75 -7.76
C GLN A 100 4.76 -3.20 -7.32
N SER A 101 5.00 -3.10 -6.02
CA SER A 101 6.27 -2.66 -5.47
C SER A 101 6.78 -3.61 -4.40
N SER A 102 7.78 -4.41 -4.73
CA SER A 102 8.49 -5.27 -3.76
C SER A 102 9.13 -4.43 -2.65
N GLY A 103 9.59 -3.22 -2.98
CA GLY A 103 10.12 -2.27 -2.00
C GLY A 103 9.12 -1.95 -0.91
N ILE A 104 7.89 -1.58 -1.27
CA ILE A 104 6.86 -1.18 -0.30
C ILE A 104 6.29 -2.39 0.45
N ARG A 105 6.02 -3.51 -0.25
CA ARG A 105 5.29 -4.64 0.33
C ARG A 105 6.17 -5.60 1.14
N THR A 106 7.45 -5.72 0.77
CA THR A 106 8.34 -6.74 1.32
C THR A 106 9.58 -6.13 1.97
N ILE A 107 10.36 -5.35 1.22
CA ILE A 107 11.68 -4.88 1.66
C ILE A 107 11.56 -3.78 2.71
N GLY A 108 10.65 -2.83 2.51
CA GLY A 108 10.44 -1.75 3.48
C GLY A 108 10.03 -2.27 4.86
N PRO A 109 9.01 -3.12 4.99
CA PRO A 109 8.68 -3.75 6.28
C PRO A 109 9.85 -4.51 6.91
N LEU A 110 10.66 -5.23 6.12
CA LEU A 110 11.86 -5.91 6.61
C LEU A 110 12.90 -4.91 7.15
N ILE A 111 13.19 -3.85 6.41
CA ILE A 111 14.13 -2.81 6.86
C ILE A 111 13.58 -2.09 8.11
N ILE A 112 12.28 -1.84 8.19
CA ILE A 112 11.64 -1.23 9.35
C ILE A 112 11.80 -2.09 10.60
N SER A 113 11.64 -3.41 10.49
CA SER A 113 11.76 -4.33 11.63
C SER A 113 13.21 -4.61 12.01
N GLU A 114 14.06 -4.96 11.04
CA GLU A 114 15.38 -5.54 11.29
C GLU A 114 16.54 -4.60 10.91
N GLY A 115 16.29 -3.56 10.12
CA GLY A 115 17.33 -2.68 9.61
C GLY A 115 17.94 -1.77 10.68
N THR A 116 19.22 -1.44 10.53
CA THR A 116 19.87 -0.37 11.31
C THR A 116 19.26 0.98 10.96
N GLN A 117 19.44 1.99 11.85
CA GLN A 117 18.94 3.34 11.57
C GLN A 117 19.51 3.90 10.24
N ALA A 118 20.79 3.68 9.97
CA ALA A 118 21.43 4.11 8.72
C ALA A 118 20.78 3.46 7.47
N GLN A 119 20.37 2.19 7.57
CA GLN A 119 19.66 1.51 6.48
C GLN A 119 18.24 2.09 6.32
N LYS A 120 17.52 2.36 7.41
CA LYS A 120 16.20 2.99 7.37
C LYS A 120 16.27 4.36 6.72
N ASP A 121 17.22 5.20 7.13
CA ASP A 121 17.39 6.55 6.61
C ASP A 121 17.77 6.58 5.12
N LEU A 122 18.55 5.58 4.67
CA LEU A 122 18.98 5.49 3.28
C LEU A 122 17.90 4.91 2.35
N TYR A 123 17.29 3.79 2.74
CA TYR A 123 16.47 3.01 1.81
C TYR A 123 14.99 3.37 1.85
N LEU A 124 14.39 3.68 3.02
CA LEU A 124 12.95 3.89 3.10
C LEU A 124 12.48 5.10 2.28
N PRO A 125 13.13 6.26 2.31
CA PRO A 125 12.75 7.38 1.45
C PRO A 125 12.94 7.07 -0.04
N ALA A 126 13.99 6.34 -0.40
CA ALA A 126 14.26 5.95 -1.78
C ALA A 126 13.23 4.94 -2.34
N ILE A 127 12.70 4.05 -1.48
CA ILE A 127 11.60 3.15 -1.83
C ILE A 127 10.31 3.94 -2.05
N LEU A 128 9.97 4.87 -1.16
CA LEU A 128 8.74 5.66 -1.29
C LEU A 128 8.76 6.56 -2.52
N SER A 129 9.87 7.25 -2.77
CA SER A 129 10.00 8.11 -3.96
C SER A 129 10.05 7.33 -5.28
N GLY A 130 10.34 6.03 -5.23
CA GLY A 130 10.57 5.21 -6.42
C GLY A 130 11.96 5.38 -7.04
N ALA A 131 12.88 6.06 -6.35
CA ALA A 131 14.29 6.16 -6.78
C ALA A 131 15.00 4.80 -6.74
N HIS A 132 14.56 3.91 -5.84
CA HIS A 132 15.01 2.53 -5.80
C HIS A 132 13.85 1.57 -6.08
N GLU A 133 13.97 0.80 -7.15
CA GLU A 133 13.12 -0.37 -7.38
C GLU A 133 13.82 -1.63 -6.85
N TRP A 134 13.05 -2.52 -6.26
CA TRP A 134 13.51 -3.75 -5.65
C TRP A 134 12.90 -4.96 -6.34
N CYS A 135 13.71 -5.98 -6.56
CA CYS A 135 13.25 -7.25 -7.06
C CYS A 135 13.70 -8.39 -6.12
N GLN A 136 13.07 -9.54 -6.26
CA GLN A 136 13.44 -10.76 -5.59
C GLN A 136 14.17 -11.67 -6.58
N GLY A 137 15.35 -12.13 -6.22
CA GLY A 137 16.04 -13.21 -6.91
C GLY A 137 15.51 -14.54 -6.36
N PHE A 138 14.68 -15.21 -7.16
CA PHE A 138 14.15 -16.54 -6.82
C PHE A 138 15.09 -17.66 -7.29
N SER A 139 14.49 -18.77 -7.70
CA SER A 139 15.22 -19.95 -8.17
C SER A 139 16.16 -19.63 -9.31
N GLU A 140 17.37 -20.18 -9.22
CA GLU A 140 18.35 -20.19 -10.31
C GLU A 140 18.25 -21.51 -11.10
N PRO A 141 18.82 -21.62 -12.33
CA PRO A 141 18.72 -22.85 -13.13
C PRO A 141 19.20 -24.11 -12.44
N GLN A 142 20.08 -23.99 -11.44
CA GLN A 142 20.67 -25.10 -10.70
C GLN A 142 20.33 -25.09 -9.20
N ALA A 143 19.53 -24.14 -8.74
CA ALA A 143 19.13 -24.00 -7.35
C ALA A 143 17.72 -23.39 -7.24
N GLY A 144 16.80 -24.15 -6.72
CA GLY A 144 15.41 -23.77 -6.52
C GLY A 144 14.61 -24.91 -5.92
N SER A 145 13.38 -24.59 -5.52
CA SER A 145 12.41 -25.59 -5.04
C SER A 145 11.68 -26.27 -6.20
#